data_55bb26c359d76ab72342bbbd12f9808a
#
_entry.id   55bb26c359d76ab72342bbbd12f9808a
#
_cell.length_a   1.000
_cell.length_b   1.000
_cell.length_c   1.000
_cell.angle_alpha   90.00
_cell.angle_beta   90.00
_cell.angle_gamma   90.00
#
_symmetry.space_group_name_H-M   'P 1'
#
loop_
_entity.id
_entity.type
_entity.pdbx_description
1 polymer ?
#
loop_
_entity_poly.entity_id
_entity_poly.type
_entity_poly.pdbx_seq_one_letter_code
_entity_poly.pdbx_strand_id
1 'polypeptide(L)'
;MEAMFYIIAGKFNPPNDDFPVKTLITRDKFADKYAQDCTNLLDQQDIFKIIDKIEPAITNGIECVQPRKDVGFNGFVVEDVIDTGYWFWIDTDNTVCVTCRLDIEFDIFADENHKLTNELLLDMLHKAIEKAIAKSGLSSIVNDFEM
;
A
#
# COMPACT_ATOMS: atom_id res chain seq x y z
N MET A 1 -15.15 -6.54 -4.72
CA MET A 1 -14.93 -5.49 -3.70
C MET A 1 -13.57 -4.87 -3.90
N GLU A 2 -13.44 -3.63 -3.52
CA GLU A 2 -12.20 -2.86 -3.66
C GLU A 2 -11.78 -2.29 -2.31
N ALA A 3 -10.48 -2.26 -2.06
CA ALA A 3 -9.90 -1.55 -0.92
C ALA A 3 -8.69 -0.75 -1.40
N MET A 4 -8.50 0.42 -0.82
CA MET A 4 -7.36 1.28 -1.11
C MET A 4 -6.40 1.30 0.07
N PHE A 5 -5.12 1.15 -0.22
CA PHE A 5 -4.06 1.21 0.78
C PHE A 5 -2.99 2.22 0.37
N TYR A 6 -2.44 2.86 1.35
CA TYR A 6 -1.32 3.77 1.20
C TYR A 6 -0.12 3.23 1.96
N ILE A 7 1.00 3.10 1.29
CA ILE A 7 2.24 2.62 1.91
C ILE A 7 3.37 3.62 1.69
N ILE A 8 4.24 3.73 2.69
CA ILE A 8 5.46 4.53 2.55
C ILE A 8 6.51 3.65 1.89
N ALA A 9 6.83 3.98 0.64
CA ALA A 9 7.79 3.22 -0.17
C ALA A 9 9.24 3.66 0.05
N GLY A 10 9.46 4.83 0.62
CA GLY A 10 10.80 5.32 0.92
C GLY A 10 10.80 6.65 1.65
N LYS A 11 11.94 6.95 2.27
CA LYS A 11 12.21 8.22 2.95
C LYS A 11 13.60 8.70 2.57
N PHE A 12 13.75 10.01 2.43
CA PHE A 12 15.05 10.62 2.16
C PHE A 12 15.10 12.08 2.63
N ASN A 13 16.31 12.64 2.71
CA ASN A 13 16.46 14.05 3.04
C ASN A 13 16.08 14.93 1.84
N PRO A 14 15.36 16.05 2.04
CA PRO A 14 15.02 16.95 0.94
C PRO A 14 16.27 17.49 0.27
N PRO A 15 16.32 17.59 -1.08
CA PRO A 15 17.48 18.11 -1.81
C PRO A 15 17.68 19.61 -1.62
N ASN A 16 16.63 20.34 -1.24
CA ASN A 16 16.64 21.76 -0.94
C ASN A 16 15.43 22.14 -0.08
N ASP A 17 15.40 23.36 0.45
CA ASP A 17 14.33 23.84 1.33
C ASP A 17 12.99 24.03 0.60
N ASP A 18 13.01 24.13 -0.72
CA ASP A 18 11.84 24.37 -1.56
C ASP A 18 11.29 23.08 -2.19
N PHE A 19 11.65 21.91 -1.64
CA PHE A 19 11.20 20.64 -2.18
C PHE A 19 9.67 20.56 -2.16
N PRO A 20 9.01 20.35 -3.32
CA PRO A 20 7.56 20.43 -3.39
C PRO A 20 6.88 19.19 -2.84
N VAL A 21 5.88 19.42 -1.98
CA VAL A 21 4.92 18.39 -1.58
C VAL A 21 3.74 18.44 -2.55
N LYS A 22 3.34 17.30 -3.11
CA LYS A 22 2.41 17.28 -4.23
C LYS A 22 1.25 16.32 -4.07
N THR A 23 0.22 16.59 -4.87
CA THR A 23 -0.91 15.72 -5.09
C THR A 23 -0.48 14.37 -5.68
N LEU A 24 -1.35 13.38 -5.53
CA LEU A 24 -1.16 12.04 -6.09
C LEU A 24 -0.96 12.09 -7.61
N ILE A 25 0.06 11.43 -8.09
CA ILE A 25 0.39 11.36 -9.52
C ILE A 25 0.58 9.91 -9.96
N THR A 26 0.45 9.66 -11.27
CA THR A 26 0.67 8.32 -11.83
C THR A 26 2.14 7.92 -11.77
N ARG A 27 2.42 6.61 -11.92
CA ARG A 27 3.79 6.07 -11.92
C ARG A 27 4.70 6.78 -12.91
N ASP A 28 4.23 7.02 -14.13
CA ASP A 28 5.03 7.68 -15.19
C ASP A 28 5.37 9.12 -14.81
N LYS A 29 4.37 9.88 -14.35
CA LYS A 29 4.57 11.26 -13.90
C LYS A 29 5.44 11.35 -12.65
N PHE A 30 5.30 10.38 -11.75
CA PHE A 30 6.16 10.30 -10.56
C PHE A 30 7.62 10.05 -10.98
N ALA A 31 7.87 9.15 -11.92
CA ALA A 31 9.21 8.86 -12.41
C ALA A 31 9.87 10.13 -12.99
N ASP A 32 9.15 10.89 -13.81
CA ASP A 32 9.65 12.16 -14.36
C ASP A 32 9.93 13.18 -13.26
N LYS A 33 9.01 13.33 -12.32
CA LYS A 33 9.13 14.26 -11.19
C LYS A 33 10.28 13.89 -10.28
N TYR A 34 10.43 12.60 -9.96
CA TYR A 34 11.52 12.09 -9.14
C TYR A 34 12.87 12.34 -9.80
N ALA A 35 12.98 12.07 -11.09
CA ALA A 35 14.21 12.31 -11.83
C ALA A 35 14.61 13.79 -11.83
N GLN A 36 13.64 14.72 -11.85
CA GLN A 36 13.89 16.15 -11.80
C GLN A 36 14.26 16.65 -10.41
N ASP A 37 13.55 16.18 -9.37
CA ASP A 37 13.63 16.74 -8.02
C ASP A 37 14.63 16.02 -7.12
N CYS A 38 14.96 14.75 -7.40
CA CYS A 38 15.71 13.86 -6.51
C CYS A 38 16.83 13.09 -7.21
N THR A 39 17.49 13.67 -8.19
CA THR A 39 18.47 13.00 -9.06
C THR A 39 19.60 12.27 -8.34
N ASN A 40 19.93 12.63 -7.11
CA ASN A 40 21.11 12.14 -6.40
C ASN A 40 20.82 11.40 -5.10
N LEU A 41 19.55 11.14 -4.74
CA LEU A 41 19.23 10.68 -3.39
C LEU A 41 18.78 9.23 -3.31
N LEU A 42 17.92 8.82 -4.21
CA LEU A 42 17.44 7.44 -4.32
C LEU A 42 17.33 7.08 -5.78
N ASP A 43 17.65 5.84 -6.10
CA ASP A 43 17.35 5.31 -7.41
C ASP A 43 15.83 5.05 -7.51
N GLN A 44 15.14 5.76 -8.41
CA GLN A 44 13.71 5.54 -8.62
C GLN A 44 13.37 4.10 -8.95
N GLN A 45 14.29 3.36 -9.58
CA GLN A 45 14.12 1.93 -9.88
C GLN A 45 14.04 1.10 -8.62
N ASP A 46 14.72 1.48 -7.54
CA ASP A 46 14.65 0.75 -6.27
C ASP A 46 13.27 0.88 -5.64
N ILE A 47 12.65 2.07 -5.71
CA ILE A 47 11.28 2.27 -5.24
C ILE A 47 10.31 1.39 -6.02
N PHE A 48 10.39 1.39 -7.33
CA PHE A 48 9.51 0.59 -8.19
C PHE A 48 9.74 -0.90 -8.01
N LYS A 49 10.99 -1.34 -7.85
CA LYS A 49 11.30 -2.74 -7.54
C LYS A 49 10.70 -3.19 -6.21
N ILE A 50 10.74 -2.33 -5.20
CA ILE A 50 10.11 -2.62 -3.91
C ILE A 50 8.60 -2.78 -4.08
N ILE A 51 7.95 -1.86 -4.77
CA ILE A 51 6.51 -1.92 -5.02
C ILE A 51 6.15 -3.17 -5.83
N ASP A 52 6.90 -3.48 -6.87
CA ASP A 52 6.66 -4.66 -7.72
C ASP A 52 6.81 -5.98 -6.93
N LYS A 53 7.64 -6.02 -5.92
CA LYS A 53 7.77 -7.17 -5.00
C LYS A 53 6.62 -7.23 -3.99
N ILE A 54 6.10 -6.10 -3.60
CA ILE A 54 5.06 -6.00 -2.59
C ILE A 54 3.71 -6.49 -3.11
N GLU A 55 3.38 -6.23 -4.35
CA GLU A 55 2.10 -6.63 -4.94
C GLU A 55 1.84 -8.14 -4.76
N PRO A 56 2.78 -9.04 -5.16
CA PRO A 56 2.60 -10.47 -4.90
C PRO A 56 2.57 -10.83 -3.41
N ALA A 57 3.35 -10.14 -2.58
CA ALA A 57 3.37 -10.38 -1.13
C ALA A 57 2.03 -10.02 -0.48
N ILE A 58 1.41 -8.92 -0.89
CA ILE A 58 0.08 -8.51 -0.42
C ILE A 58 -0.96 -9.53 -0.85
N THR A 59 -0.96 -9.94 -2.12
CA THR A 59 -1.87 -10.97 -2.64
C THR A 59 -1.79 -12.23 -1.79
N ASN A 60 -0.58 -12.75 -1.59
CA ASN A 60 -0.36 -13.94 -0.78
C ASN A 60 -0.79 -13.74 0.67
N GLY A 61 -0.47 -12.59 1.26
CA GLY A 61 -0.83 -12.27 2.64
C GLY A 61 -2.34 -12.24 2.87
N ILE A 62 -3.10 -11.67 1.94
CA ILE A 62 -4.55 -11.60 2.02
C ILE A 62 -5.17 -12.99 1.81
N GLU A 63 -4.70 -13.74 0.82
CA GLU A 63 -5.23 -15.07 0.52
C GLU A 63 -4.88 -16.12 1.58
N CYS A 64 -3.86 -15.86 2.41
CA CYS A 64 -3.48 -16.71 3.54
C CYS A 64 -4.24 -16.41 4.83
N VAL A 65 -5.15 -15.46 4.86
CA VAL A 65 -5.99 -15.19 6.04
C VAL A 65 -6.86 -16.43 6.31
N GLN A 66 -6.74 -16.94 7.54
CA GLN A 66 -7.43 -18.18 7.92
C GLN A 66 -8.94 -17.98 8.01
N PRO A 67 -9.73 -18.99 7.64
CA PRO A 67 -11.18 -18.96 7.86
C PRO A 67 -11.52 -18.71 9.32
N ARG A 68 -12.61 -17.99 9.55
CA ARG A 68 -13.17 -17.73 10.87
C ARG A 68 -14.61 -18.21 10.90
N LYS A 69 -14.80 -19.44 11.38
CA LYS A 69 -16.11 -20.09 11.43
C LYS A 69 -17.08 -19.41 12.38
N ASP A 70 -16.57 -18.74 13.43
CA ASP A 70 -17.35 -17.99 14.39
C ASP A 70 -18.18 -16.86 13.76
N VAL A 71 -17.71 -16.32 12.65
CA VAL A 71 -18.39 -15.24 11.89
C VAL A 71 -18.80 -15.67 10.48
N GLY A 72 -18.58 -16.93 10.13
CA GLY A 72 -18.93 -17.43 8.79
C GLY A 72 -18.00 -16.98 7.68
N PHE A 73 -16.75 -16.62 8.00
CA PHE A 73 -15.73 -16.21 7.03
C PHE A 73 -14.94 -17.42 6.54
N ASN A 74 -14.85 -17.59 5.22
CA ASN A 74 -14.20 -18.73 4.59
C ASN A 74 -12.93 -18.40 3.80
N GLY A 75 -12.65 -17.14 3.55
CA GLY A 75 -11.42 -16.71 2.90
C GLY A 75 -11.59 -15.51 1.98
N PHE A 76 -10.44 -14.98 1.55
CA PHE A 76 -10.35 -13.97 0.52
C PHE A 76 -9.71 -14.55 -0.73
N VAL A 77 -10.12 -14.05 -1.88
CA VAL A 77 -9.43 -14.24 -3.15
C VAL A 77 -9.14 -12.86 -3.74
N VAL A 78 -7.86 -12.59 -3.99
CA VAL A 78 -7.41 -11.34 -4.59
C VAL A 78 -7.45 -11.47 -6.10
N GLU A 79 -8.15 -10.56 -6.77
CA GLU A 79 -8.20 -10.50 -8.22
C GLU A 79 -7.09 -9.66 -8.78
N ASP A 80 -6.78 -8.52 -8.13
CA ASP A 80 -5.73 -7.62 -8.60
C ASP A 80 -5.20 -6.73 -7.47
N VAL A 81 -3.93 -6.35 -7.59
CA VAL A 81 -3.27 -5.34 -6.75
C VAL A 81 -2.53 -4.40 -7.68
N ILE A 82 -2.94 -3.14 -7.74
CA ILE A 82 -2.42 -2.17 -8.72
C ILE A 82 -1.90 -0.94 -7.99
N ASP A 83 -0.70 -0.49 -8.35
CA ASP A 83 -0.20 0.80 -7.92
C ASP A 83 -0.85 1.90 -8.78
N THR A 84 -1.61 2.77 -8.13
CA THR A 84 -2.42 3.77 -8.84
C THR A 84 -1.91 5.19 -8.68
N GLY A 85 -0.95 5.42 -7.79
CA GLY A 85 -0.39 6.74 -7.66
C GLY A 85 0.70 6.85 -6.61
N TYR A 86 1.45 7.93 -6.74
CA TYR A 86 2.59 8.26 -5.88
C TYR A 86 2.52 9.74 -5.52
N TRP A 87 3.00 10.08 -4.32
CA TRP A 87 3.23 11.49 -3.98
C TRP A 87 4.33 11.62 -2.94
N PHE A 88 4.89 12.83 -2.88
CA PHE A 88 5.83 13.23 -1.84
C PHE A 88 5.11 13.97 -0.72
N TRP A 89 5.56 13.79 0.50
CA TRP A 89 5.15 14.63 1.63
C TRP A 89 6.31 14.75 2.63
N ILE A 90 6.26 15.79 3.47
CA ILE A 90 7.31 16.07 4.44
C ILE A 90 6.83 15.65 5.82
N ASP A 91 7.60 14.80 6.48
CA ASP A 91 7.34 14.36 7.84
C ASP A 91 7.81 15.40 8.87
N THR A 92 7.41 15.21 10.13
CA THR A 92 7.76 16.10 11.26
C THR A 92 9.26 16.21 11.50
N ASP A 93 10.04 15.20 11.10
CA ASP A 93 11.51 15.19 11.17
C ASP A 93 12.19 15.83 9.94
N ASN A 94 11.42 16.51 9.10
CA ASN A 94 11.86 17.12 7.85
C ASN A 94 12.40 16.14 6.80
N THR A 95 12.05 14.88 6.88
CA THR A 95 12.31 13.91 5.80
C THR A 95 11.21 13.94 4.77
N VAL A 96 11.58 13.66 3.52
CA VAL A 96 10.62 13.47 2.44
C VAL A 96 10.19 12.01 2.40
N CYS A 97 8.89 11.78 2.49
CA CYS A 97 8.29 10.46 2.37
C CYS A 97 7.70 10.29 0.97
N VAL A 98 7.96 9.13 0.38
CA VAL A 98 7.34 8.70 -0.87
C VAL A 98 6.23 7.72 -0.53
N THR A 99 5.00 8.09 -0.83
CA THR A 99 3.84 7.24 -0.58
C THR A 99 3.28 6.71 -1.89
N CYS A 100 2.99 5.40 -1.91
CA CYS A 100 2.33 4.74 -3.01
C CYS A 100 0.92 4.34 -2.61
N ARG A 101 -0.05 4.59 -3.49
CA ARG A 101 -1.42 4.08 -3.34
C ARG A 101 -1.57 2.76 -4.08
N LEU A 102 -2.07 1.74 -3.37
CA LEU A 102 -2.42 0.45 -3.95
C LEU A 102 -3.94 0.27 -3.91
N ASP A 103 -4.50 -0.07 -5.05
CA ASP A 103 -5.90 -0.46 -5.17
C ASP A 103 -5.98 -1.99 -5.25
N ILE A 104 -6.78 -2.60 -4.39
CA ILE A 104 -6.90 -4.04 -4.28
C ILE A 104 -8.33 -4.44 -4.62
N GLU A 105 -8.47 -5.28 -5.65
CA GLU A 105 -9.72 -5.93 -5.98
C GLU A 105 -9.72 -7.34 -5.42
N PHE A 106 -10.77 -7.70 -4.69
CA PHE A 106 -10.86 -9.00 -4.02
C PHE A 106 -12.29 -9.46 -3.84
N ASP A 107 -12.45 -10.78 -3.69
CA ASP A 107 -13.70 -11.40 -3.33
C ASP A 107 -13.63 -12.01 -1.93
N ILE A 108 -14.78 -12.07 -1.29
CA ILE A 108 -14.93 -12.65 0.04
C ILE A 108 -15.78 -13.91 -0.08
N PHE A 109 -15.26 -15.01 0.45
CA PHE A 109 -16.05 -16.23 0.62
C PHE A 109 -16.61 -16.26 2.04
N ALA A 110 -17.93 -16.29 2.14
CA ALA A 110 -18.61 -16.26 3.41
C ALA A 110 -19.87 -17.14 3.36
N ASP A 111 -20.27 -17.63 4.52
CA ASP A 111 -21.53 -18.38 4.66
C ASP A 111 -22.72 -17.45 4.44
N GLU A 112 -23.85 -18.02 4.03
CA GLU A 112 -25.07 -17.26 3.80
C GLU A 112 -25.51 -16.47 5.03
N ASN A 113 -25.31 -17.01 6.23
CA ASN A 113 -25.66 -16.39 7.50
C ASN A 113 -24.44 -15.79 8.24
N HIS A 114 -23.44 -15.34 7.50
CA HIS A 114 -22.24 -14.75 8.09
C HIS A 114 -22.55 -13.53 8.96
N LYS A 115 -21.64 -13.27 9.92
CA LYS A 115 -21.69 -12.10 10.80
C LYS A 115 -20.58 -11.10 10.49
N LEU A 116 -20.11 -11.06 9.24
CA LEU A 116 -19.07 -10.15 8.81
C LEU A 116 -19.60 -8.72 8.73
N THR A 117 -18.82 -7.78 9.24
CA THR A 117 -19.07 -6.35 9.09
C THR A 117 -17.92 -5.75 8.28
N ASN A 118 -18.14 -4.59 7.68
CA ASN A 118 -17.08 -3.87 6.98
C ASN A 118 -15.89 -3.58 7.89
N GLU A 119 -16.15 -3.23 9.14
CA GLU A 119 -15.13 -2.97 10.14
C GLU A 119 -14.25 -4.21 10.39
N LEU A 120 -14.85 -5.38 10.55
CA LEU A 120 -14.12 -6.64 10.74
C LEU A 120 -13.30 -7.01 9.50
N LEU A 121 -13.87 -6.87 8.31
CA LEU A 121 -13.17 -7.13 7.05
C LEU A 121 -11.97 -6.22 6.88
N LEU A 122 -12.13 -4.93 7.14
CA LEU A 122 -11.04 -3.96 7.07
C LEU A 122 -9.93 -4.27 8.08
N ASP A 123 -10.28 -4.67 9.29
CA ASP A 123 -9.32 -5.08 10.30
C ASP A 123 -8.50 -6.30 9.86
N MET A 124 -9.16 -7.31 9.32
CA MET A 124 -8.48 -8.51 8.80
C MET A 124 -7.56 -8.20 7.62
N LEU A 125 -8.02 -7.37 6.68
CA LEU A 125 -7.22 -6.94 5.54
C LEU A 125 -6.01 -6.11 6.00
N HIS A 126 -6.23 -5.17 6.90
CA HIS A 126 -5.17 -4.31 7.42
C HIS A 126 -4.07 -5.12 8.08
N LYS A 127 -4.42 -6.06 8.95
CA LYS A 127 -3.45 -6.94 9.62
C LYS A 127 -2.68 -7.81 8.64
N ALA A 128 -3.35 -8.36 7.63
CA ALA A 128 -2.71 -9.17 6.61
C ALA A 128 -1.70 -8.38 5.79
N ILE A 129 -2.04 -7.16 5.42
CA ILE A 129 -1.18 -6.26 4.64
C ILE A 129 -0.01 -5.76 5.48
N GLU A 130 -0.24 -5.35 6.72
CA GLU A 130 0.83 -4.99 7.67
C GLU A 130 1.88 -6.09 7.78
N LYS A 131 1.43 -7.31 7.95
CA LYS A 131 2.32 -8.47 8.07
C LYS A 131 3.10 -8.71 6.77
N ALA A 132 2.45 -8.60 5.62
CA ALA A 132 3.09 -8.76 4.32
C ALA A 132 4.16 -7.69 4.08
N ILE A 133 3.87 -6.45 4.42
CA ILE A 133 4.79 -5.32 4.28
C ILE A 133 5.97 -5.44 5.24
N ALA A 134 5.74 -5.84 6.48
CA ALA A 134 6.80 -6.08 7.45
C ALA A 134 7.78 -7.15 6.98
N LYS A 135 7.29 -8.23 6.38
CA LYS A 135 8.12 -9.27 5.78
C LYS A 135 8.94 -8.80 4.59
N SER A 136 8.47 -7.77 3.90
CA SER A 136 9.13 -7.21 2.70
C SER A 136 10.10 -6.08 3.04
N GLY A 137 10.25 -5.71 4.31
CA GLY A 137 11.21 -4.70 4.77
C GLY A 137 10.77 -3.26 4.55
N LEU A 138 9.50 -2.99 4.27
CA LEU A 138 8.97 -1.63 4.18
C LEU A 138 8.66 -1.06 5.55
N SER A 139 8.77 0.27 5.65
CA SER A 139 8.82 0.93 6.95
C SER A 139 7.48 1.18 7.63
N SER A 140 6.39 1.42 6.89
CA SER A 140 5.09 1.71 7.50
C SER A 140 3.93 1.69 6.52
N ILE A 141 2.71 1.54 7.07
CA ILE A 141 1.44 1.66 6.36
C ILE A 141 0.76 2.93 6.85
N VAL A 142 0.22 3.70 5.94
CA VAL A 142 -0.71 4.78 6.24
C VAL A 142 -2.12 4.24 6.05
N ASN A 143 -2.94 4.35 7.08
CA ASN A 143 -4.31 3.85 7.07
C ASN A 143 -5.23 4.75 6.26
N ASP A 144 -5.71 4.27 5.16
CA ASP A 144 -6.89 4.85 4.55
C ASP A 144 -7.59 3.76 3.74
N PHE A 145 -8.72 3.31 4.26
CA PHE A 145 -9.49 2.26 3.62
C PHE A 145 -10.81 2.81 3.13
N GLU A 146 -11.08 2.59 1.87
CA GLU A 146 -12.44 2.69 1.35
C GLU A 146 -12.85 1.36 0.74
N MET A 147 -14.00 0.91 1.12
CA MET A 147 -14.65 -0.22 0.49
C MET A 147 -15.96 0.20 -0.15
#